data_5c254d8c824d290bbcf5c60ec8bd6839
#
_entry.id   5c254d8c824d290bbcf5c60ec8bd6839
#
_cell.length_a   1.000
_cell.length_b   1.000
_cell.length_c   1.000
_cell.angle_alpha   90.00
_cell.angle_beta   90.00
_cell.angle_gamma   90.00
#
_symmetry.space_group_name_H-M   'P 1'
#
loop_
_entity.id
_entity.type
_entity.pdbx_description
1 polymer ?
#
loop_
_entity_poly.entity_id
_entity_poly.type
_entity_poly.pdbx_seq_one_letter_code
_entity_poly.pdbx_strand_id
1 'polypeptide(L)'
;MGTPYMDKYLKEAIAEYEQKIETGEDFYMDASTLMDIEEYYEKSNRKYDAERLMRFAEKLHPDNEEVLVVKAYQLKGDGKWNEAMGIIKGIANQANRDVQLFYIEWDVACSRLDKAEVRTQHNLPAVMNDNDYDWYLDLGEIYLDYGFQKRALKYLEQIPKNYQFRSRADELIAEA
;
A
#
# COMPACT_ATOMS: atom_id res chain seq x y z
N MET A 1 6.41 -4.20 -19.46
CA MET A 1 6.31 -4.35 -17.99
C MET A 1 7.55 -5.11 -17.54
N GLY A 2 8.41 -4.50 -16.72
CA GLY A 2 9.58 -5.19 -16.13
C GLY A 2 9.10 -6.15 -15.04
N THR A 3 9.79 -7.28 -14.89
CA THR A 3 9.56 -8.19 -13.76
C THR A 3 9.95 -7.44 -12.47
N PRO A 4 9.12 -7.46 -11.41
CA PRO A 4 9.45 -6.82 -10.15
C PRO A 4 10.81 -7.30 -9.63
N TYR A 5 11.56 -6.39 -9.01
CA TYR A 5 12.80 -6.79 -8.34
C TYR A 5 12.46 -7.78 -7.24
N MET A 6 13.11 -8.93 -7.28
CA MET A 6 12.96 -9.99 -6.28
C MET A 6 14.32 -10.30 -5.72
N ASP A 7 14.57 -9.95 -4.48
CA ASP A 7 15.80 -10.30 -3.79
C ASP A 7 15.85 -11.79 -3.42
N LYS A 8 16.98 -12.23 -2.90
CA LYS A 8 17.20 -13.64 -2.56
C LYS A 8 16.25 -14.10 -1.43
N TYR A 9 16.01 -13.22 -0.44
CA TYR A 9 15.16 -13.51 0.70
C TYR A 9 13.70 -13.74 0.27
N LEU A 10 13.16 -12.83 -0.52
CA LEU A 10 11.81 -12.94 -1.02
C LEU A 10 11.60 -14.19 -1.90
N LYS A 11 12.59 -14.56 -2.71
CA LYS A 11 12.58 -15.82 -3.49
C LYS A 11 12.45 -17.05 -2.61
N GLU A 12 13.25 -17.10 -1.55
CA GLU A 12 13.25 -18.22 -0.61
C GLU A 12 11.93 -18.29 0.15
N ALA A 13 11.39 -17.14 0.59
CA ALA A 13 10.11 -17.06 1.27
C ALA A 13 8.94 -17.51 0.38
N ILE A 14 8.89 -17.09 -0.88
CA ILE A 14 7.89 -17.54 -1.85
C ILE A 14 7.96 -19.06 -2.05
N ALA A 15 9.18 -19.59 -2.27
CA ALA A 15 9.35 -21.02 -2.50
C ALA A 15 8.92 -21.85 -1.26
N GLU A 16 9.26 -21.38 -0.07
CA GLU A 16 8.82 -22.01 1.19
C GLU A 16 7.30 -21.99 1.33
N TYR A 17 6.66 -20.82 1.11
CA TYR A 17 5.22 -20.68 1.17
C TYR A 17 4.53 -21.61 0.18
N GLU A 18 4.92 -21.56 -1.10
CA GLU A 18 4.30 -22.37 -2.17
C GLU A 18 4.44 -23.87 -1.87
N GLN A 19 5.63 -24.34 -1.46
CA GLN A 19 5.87 -25.74 -1.11
C GLN A 19 4.95 -26.19 0.04
N LYS A 20 4.90 -25.45 1.13
CA LYS A 20 4.13 -25.85 2.32
C LYS A 20 2.62 -25.82 2.06
N ILE A 21 2.14 -24.84 1.31
CA ILE A 21 0.74 -24.77 0.91
C ILE A 21 0.35 -25.95 0.00
N GLU A 22 1.24 -26.38 -0.91
CA GLU A 22 0.98 -27.54 -1.79
C GLU A 22 0.98 -28.86 -1.02
N THR A 23 1.88 -29.03 -0.05
CA THR A 23 1.95 -30.24 0.77
C THR A 23 0.85 -30.29 1.83
N GLY A 24 0.17 -29.17 2.12
CA GLY A 24 -0.85 -29.08 3.16
C GLY A 24 -0.29 -29.16 4.57
N GLU A 25 1.00 -28.86 4.74
CA GLU A 25 1.65 -28.80 6.04
C GLU A 25 1.16 -27.59 6.84
N ASP A 26 0.95 -27.76 8.14
CA ASP A 26 0.75 -26.62 9.03
C ASP A 26 2.10 -25.93 9.28
N PHE A 27 2.17 -24.65 9.00
CA PHE A 27 3.38 -23.84 9.20
C PHE A 27 3.04 -22.43 9.67
N TYR A 28 4.02 -21.78 10.24
CA TYR A 28 3.97 -20.38 10.61
C TYR A 28 4.88 -19.57 9.66
N MET A 29 4.39 -18.43 9.23
CA MET A 29 5.15 -17.38 8.54
C MET A 29 4.69 -16.05 9.10
N ASP A 30 5.62 -15.13 9.39
CA ASP A 30 5.27 -13.84 9.96
C ASP A 30 4.50 -12.95 8.97
N ALA A 31 3.74 -12.00 9.53
CA ALA A 31 2.84 -11.17 8.73
C ALA A 31 3.58 -10.32 7.69
N SER A 32 4.74 -9.73 8.07
CA SER A 32 5.50 -8.88 7.13
C SER A 32 6.01 -9.68 5.94
N THR A 33 6.54 -10.89 6.16
CA THR A 33 6.96 -11.77 5.05
C THR A 33 5.78 -12.14 4.14
N LEU A 34 4.60 -12.42 4.71
CA LEU A 34 3.41 -12.69 3.92
C LEU A 34 2.98 -11.47 3.09
N MET A 35 3.08 -10.26 3.63
CA MET A 35 2.75 -9.04 2.89
C MET A 35 3.77 -8.73 1.78
N ASP A 36 5.06 -9.01 2.00
CA ASP A 36 6.08 -8.91 0.94
C ASP A 36 5.78 -9.87 -0.24
N ILE A 37 5.33 -11.10 0.06
CA ILE A 37 4.93 -12.08 -0.96
C ILE A 37 3.64 -11.61 -1.66
N GLU A 38 2.68 -11.06 -0.94
CA GLU A 38 1.43 -10.53 -1.49
C GLU A 38 1.71 -9.42 -2.49
N GLU A 39 2.52 -8.43 -2.11
CA GLU A 39 2.92 -7.33 -2.98
C GLU A 39 3.61 -7.84 -4.26
N TYR A 40 4.47 -8.85 -4.14
CA TYR A 40 5.10 -9.47 -5.30
C TYR A 40 4.09 -10.14 -6.23
N TYR A 41 3.10 -10.87 -5.67
CA TYR A 41 2.08 -11.51 -6.48
C TYR A 41 1.20 -10.48 -7.20
N GLU A 42 0.79 -9.41 -6.54
CA GLU A 42 0.03 -8.31 -7.17
C GLU A 42 0.82 -7.64 -8.30
N LYS A 43 2.09 -7.25 -8.06
CA LYS A 43 2.97 -6.65 -9.06
C LYS A 43 3.27 -7.59 -10.24
N SER A 44 3.23 -8.91 -10.01
CA SER A 44 3.42 -9.94 -11.02
C SER A 44 2.13 -10.36 -11.72
N ASN A 45 1.00 -9.70 -11.40
CA ASN A 45 -0.34 -10.05 -11.90
C ASN A 45 -0.78 -11.50 -11.56
N ARG A 46 -0.30 -12.03 -10.44
CA ARG A 46 -0.64 -13.35 -9.92
C ARG A 46 -1.81 -13.27 -8.92
N LYS A 47 -2.93 -12.71 -9.35
CA LYS A 47 -4.09 -12.38 -8.49
C LYS A 47 -4.63 -13.58 -7.69
N TYR A 48 -4.73 -14.75 -8.31
CA TYR A 48 -5.19 -15.96 -7.62
C TYR A 48 -4.28 -16.34 -6.46
N ASP A 49 -2.96 -16.23 -6.65
CA ASP A 49 -1.98 -16.53 -5.60
C ASP A 49 -2.03 -15.49 -4.48
N ALA A 50 -2.18 -14.20 -4.82
CA ALA A 50 -2.37 -13.12 -3.84
C ALA A 50 -3.62 -13.35 -2.98
N GLU A 51 -4.77 -13.64 -3.59
CA GLU A 51 -6.00 -13.95 -2.85
C GLU A 51 -5.86 -15.20 -1.96
N ARG A 52 -5.17 -16.24 -2.43
CA ARG A 52 -4.93 -17.46 -1.65
C ARG A 52 -4.05 -17.18 -0.44
N LEU A 53 -3.00 -16.40 -0.65
CA LEU A 53 -2.08 -15.98 0.41
C LEU A 53 -2.79 -15.10 1.44
N MET A 54 -3.63 -14.16 1.01
CA MET A 54 -4.38 -13.30 1.93
C MET A 54 -5.34 -14.11 2.81
N ARG A 55 -6.05 -15.11 2.26
CA ARG A 55 -6.86 -16.03 3.09
C ARG A 55 -6.04 -16.78 4.14
N PHE A 56 -4.81 -17.15 3.82
CA PHE A 56 -3.88 -17.77 4.75
C PHE A 56 -3.41 -16.78 5.82
N ALA A 57 -2.99 -15.57 5.40
CA ALA A 57 -2.53 -14.48 6.28
C ALA A 57 -3.62 -14.07 7.29
N GLU A 58 -4.86 -13.87 6.83
CA GLU A 58 -6.00 -13.54 7.68
C GLU A 58 -6.29 -14.63 8.75
N LYS A 59 -6.14 -15.89 8.38
CA LYS A 59 -6.31 -17.01 9.32
C LYS A 59 -5.21 -17.05 10.38
N LEU A 60 -3.97 -16.76 9.98
CA LEU A 60 -2.80 -16.86 10.84
C LEU A 60 -2.62 -15.60 11.71
N HIS A 61 -2.96 -14.45 11.17
CA HIS A 61 -2.77 -13.12 11.77
C HIS A 61 -4.03 -12.26 11.72
N PRO A 62 -5.15 -12.67 12.33
CA PRO A 62 -6.46 -12.01 12.15
C PRO A 62 -6.51 -10.55 12.61
N ASP A 63 -5.66 -10.18 13.56
CA ASP A 63 -5.62 -8.85 14.17
C ASP A 63 -4.36 -8.04 13.78
N ASN A 64 -3.55 -8.55 12.83
CA ASN A 64 -2.34 -7.85 12.40
C ASN A 64 -2.70 -6.65 11.52
N GLU A 65 -2.14 -5.48 11.85
CA GLU A 65 -2.48 -4.21 11.18
C GLU A 65 -2.12 -4.22 9.68
N GLU A 66 -0.97 -4.77 9.30
CA GLU A 66 -0.53 -4.84 7.89
C GLU A 66 -1.50 -5.72 7.08
N VAL A 67 -1.84 -6.89 7.60
CA VAL A 67 -2.82 -7.80 6.95
C VAL A 67 -4.18 -7.13 6.79
N LEU A 68 -4.64 -6.43 7.83
CA LEU A 68 -5.93 -5.72 7.79
C LEU A 68 -5.92 -4.56 6.80
N VAL A 69 -4.80 -3.83 6.69
CA VAL A 69 -4.64 -2.75 5.71
C VAL A 69 -4.68 -3.31 4.29
N VAL A 70 -3.88 -4.34 3.98
CA VAL A 70 -3.88 -4.96 2.64
C VAL A 70 -5.27 -5.47 2.27
N LYS A 71 -5.96 -6.14 3.18
CA LYS A 71 -7.35 -6.57 2.98
C LYS A 71 -8.28 -5.40 2.66
N ALA A 72 -8.15 -4.27 3.35
CA ALA A 72 -8.96 -3.09 3.08
C ALA A 72 -8.69 -2.54 1.68
N TYR A 73 -7.42 -2.50 1.23
CA TYR A 73 -7.07 -2.08 -0.13
C TYR A 73 -7.61 -3.05 -1.19
N GLN A 74 -7.59 -4.36 -0.97
CA GLN A 74 -8.21 -5.34 -1.88
C GLN A 74 -9.73 -5.11 -1.99
N LEU A 75 -10.42 -4.95 -0.86
CA LEU A 75 -11.86 -4.63 -0.86
C LEU A 75 -12.17 -3.30 -1.57
N LYS A 76 -11.31 -2.29 -1.41
CA LYS A 76 -11.39 -1.04 -2.16
C LYS A 76 -11.28 -1.30 -3.66
N GLY A 77 -10.31 -2.10 -4.10
CA GLY A 77 -10.13 -2.50 -5.50
C GLY A 77 -11.35 -3.21 -6.09
N ASP A 78 -12.06 -3.99 -5.28
CA ASP A 78 -13.34 -4.62 -5.63
C ASP A 78 -14.55 -3.65 -5.63
N GLY A 79 -14.34 -2.38 -5.29
CA GLY A 79 -15.41 -1.38 -5.16
C GLY A 79 -16.18 -1.45 -3.84
N LYS A 80 -15.76 -2.30 -2.89
CA LYS A 80 -16.42 -2.52 -1.59
C LYS A 80 -15.94 -1.52 -0.53
N TRP A 81 -16.00 -0.24 -0.85
CA TRP A 81 -15.49 0.83 0.00
C TRP A 81 -16.02 0.84 1.44
N ASN A 82 -17.30 0.52 1.64
CA ASN A 82 -17.89 0.52 2.97
C ASN A 82 -17.32 -0.59 3.86
N GLU A 83 -17.07 -1.77 3.28
CA GLU A 83 -16.46 -2.90 3.98
C GLU A 83 -14.99 -2.58 4.31
N ALA A 84 -14.24 -2.08 3.34
CA ALA A 84 -12.86 -1.62 3.52
C ALA A 84 -12.75 -0.58 4.65
N MET A 85 -13.63 0.43 4.63
CA MET A 85 -13.69 1.46 5.68
C MET A 85 -14.05 0.89 7.05
N GLY A 86 -14.86 -0.17 7.11
CA GLY A 86 -15.16 -0.89 8.35
C GLY A 86 -13.91 -1.51 8.96
N ILE A 87 -13.08 -2.16 8.16
CA ILE A 87 -11.79 -2.72 8.59
C ILE A 87 -10.84 -1.62 9.09
N ILE A 88 -10.62 -0.58 8.29
CA ILE A 88 -9.72 0.54 8.62
C ILE A 88 -10.09 1.19 9.97
N LYS A 89 -11.38 1.40 10.22
CA LYS A 89 -11.86 1.94 11.51
C LYS A 89 -11.64 1.00 12.69
N GLY A 90 -11.56 -0.31 12.44
CA GLY A 90 -11.32 -1.33 13.45
C GLY A 90 -9.86 -1.48 13.86
N ILE A 91 -8.90 -0.97 13.07
CA ILE A 91 -7.48 -1.04 13.39
C ILE A 91 -7.19 -0.21 14.65
N ALA A 92 -6.48 -0.80 15.61
CA ALA A 92 -6.21 -0.16 16.89
C ALA A 92 -5.32 1.08 16.76
N ASN A 93 -4.27 1.00 15.96
CA ASN A 93 -3.34 2.09 15.74
C ASN A 93 -3.84 3.01 14.61
N GLN A 94 -4.71 3.92 14.94
CA GLN A 94 -5.23 4.91 13.97
C GLN A 94 -4.17 5.92 13.48
N ALA A 95 -3.00 6.02 14.13
CA ALA A 95 -1.89 6.83 13.67
C ALA A 95 -0.97 6.11 12.66
N ASN A 96 -1.23 4.83 12.38
CA ASN A 96 -0.52 4.08 11.35
C ASN A 96 -0.59 4.83 10.01
N ARG A 97 0.55 4.91 9.31
CA ARG A 97 0.70 5.65 8.05
C ARG A 97 -0.31 5.19 6.99
N ASP A 98 -0.42 3.89 6.77
CA ASP A 98 -1.25 3.34 5.71
C ASP A 98 -2.75 3.50 6.02
N VAL A 99 -3.13 3.44 7.29
CA VAL A 99 -4.47 3.81 7.77
C VAL A 99 -4.78 5.26 7.44
N GLN A 100 -3.85 6.18 7.65
CA GLN A 100 -4.05 7.59 7.35
C GLN A 100 -4.07 7.86 5.84
N LEU A 101 -3.24 7.18 5.05
CA LEU A 101 -3.29 7.24 3.59
C LEU A 101 -4.64 6.75 3.05
N PHE A 102 -5.17 5.64 3.60
CA PHE A 102 -6.49 5.15 3.23
C PHE A 102 -7.61 6.18 3.49
N TYR A 103 -7.56 6.88 4.63
CA TYR A 103 -8.52 7.93 4.91
C TYR A 103 -8.37 9.15 3.98
N ILE A 104 -7.12 9.52 3.63
CA ILE A 104 -6.86 10.59 2.66
C ILE A 104 -7.44 10.20 1.31
N GLU A 105 -7.16 9.00 0.85
CA GLU A 105 -7.66 8.49 -0.42
C GLU A 105 -9.20 8.45 -0.45
N TRP A 106 -9.84 7.99 0.64
CA TRP A 106 -11.29 8.03 0.77
C TRP A 106 -11.86 9.46 0.66
N ASP A 107 -11.21 10.43 1.30
CA ASP A 107 -11.62 11.82 1.20
C ASP A 107 -11.43 12.36 -0.22
N VAL A 108 -10.34 12.00 -0.92
CA VAL A 108 -10.09 12.34 -2.34
C VAL A 108 -11.14 11.71 -3.26
N ALA A 109 -11.39 10.41 -3.13
CA ALA A 109 -12.40 9.67 -3.90
C ALA A 109 -13.80 10.27 -3.78
N CYS A 110 -14.12 10.80 -2.60
CA CYS A 110 -15.38 11.50 -2.34
C CYS A 110 -15.33 13.01 -2.72
N SER A 111 -14.28 13.48 -3.40
CA SER A 111 -14.07 14.90 -3.75
C SER A 111 -14.05 15.85 -2.55
N ARG A 112 -13.77 15.36 -1.34
CA ARG A 112 -13.63 16.16 -0.11
C ARG A 112 -12.20 16.66 0.05
N LEU A 113 -11.72 17.40 -0.95
CA LEU A 113 -10.30 17.75 -1.10
C LEU A 113 -9.75 18.60 0.05
N ASP A 114 -10.55 19.48 0.65
CA ASP A 114 -10.11 20.29 1.79
C ASP A 114 -9.89 19.41 3.03
N LYS A 115 -10.75 18.39 3.21
CA LYS A 115 -10.60 17.44 4.32
C LYS A 115 -9.37 16.54 4.12
N ALA A 116 -9.14 16.06 2.90
CA ALA A 116 -7.94 15.32 2.54
C ALA A 116 -6.68 16.16 2.83
N GLU A 117 -6.66 17.44 2.44
CA GLU A 117 -5.54 18.35 2.69
C GLU A 117 -5.28 18.55 4.19
N VAL A 118 -6.32 18.81 4.99
CA VAL A 118 -6.18 18.96 6.45
C VAL A 118 -5.59 17.70 7.06
N ARG A 119 -6.05 16.51 6.65
CA ARG A 119 -5.52 15.24 7.14
C ARG A 119 -4.07 15.06 6.71
N THR A 120 -3.74 15.36 5.47
CA THR A 120 -2.36 15.32 4.97
C THR A 120 -1.44 16.20 5.80
N GLN A 121 -1.79 17.47 6.01
CA GLN A 121 -0.98 18.40 6.79
C GLN A 121 -0.80 17.96 8.26
N HIS A 122 -1.79 17.27 8.82
CA HIS A 122 -1.69 16.75 10.19
C HIS A 122 -0.71 15.58 10.31
N ASN A 123 -0.55 14.79 9.26
CA ASN A 123 0.26 13.58 9.27
C ASN A 123 1.66 13.77 8.68
N LEU A 124 1.88 14.80 7.88
CA LEU A 124 3.21 15.10 7.36
C LEU A 124 4.12 15.61 8.48
N PRO A 125 5.38 15.13 8.56
CA PRO A 125 6.34 15.64 9.52
C PRO A 125 6.63 17.14 9.28
N ALA A 126 6.90 17.87 10.37
CA ALA A 126 7.25 19.29 10.28
C ALA A 126 8.56 19.54 9.51
N VAL A 127 9.47 18.57 9.55
CA VAL A 127 10.73 18.56 8.79
C VAL A 127 10.83 17.20 8.09
N MET A 128 10.88 17.22 6.77
CA MET A 128 11.01 16.02 5.96
C MET A 128 12.44 15.50 5.99
N ASN A 129 12.59 14.20 6.19
CA ASN A 129 13.85 13.47 6.00
C ASN A 129 13.71 12.49 4.80
N ASP A 130 14.81 11.81 4.46
CA ASP A 130 14.83 10.95 3.25
C ASP A 130 13.76 9.85 3.24
N ASN A 131 13.35 9.36 4.41
CA ASN A 131 12.30 8.33 4.50
C ASN A 131 10.87 8.90 4.43
N ASP A 132 10.71 10.21 4.62
CA ASP A 132 9.39 10.83 4.64
C ASP A 132 8.87 11.17 3.23
N TYR A 133 9.76 11.19 2.22
CA TYR A 133 9.35 11.47 0.83
C TYR A 133 8.46 10.40 0.21
N ASP A 134 8.36 9.20 0.80
CA ASP A 134 7.37 8.21 0.43
C ASP A 134 5.93 8.76 0.58
N TRP A 135 5.67 9.62 1.58
CA TRP A 135 4.40 10.32 1.69
C TRP A 135 4.04 11.11 0.44
N TYR A 136 5.04 11.81 -0.15
CA TYR A 136 4.79 12.62 -1.34
C TYR A 136 4.56 11.77 -2.59
N LEU A 137 5.19 10.58 -2.68
CA LEU A 137 4.89 9.63 -3.75
C LEU A 137 3.46 9.14 -3.66
N ASP A 138 3.06 8.62 -2.49
CA ASP A 138 1.71 8.07 -2.30
C ASP A 138 0.62 9.13 -2.50
N LEU A 139 0.84 10.35 -1.99
CA LEU A 139 -0.09 11.45 -2.22
C LEU A 139 -0.19 11.82 -3.70
N GLY A 140 0.95 11.80 -4.41
CA GLY A 140 1.00 12.01 -5.85
C GLY A 140 0.16 10.97 -6.59
N GLU A 141 0.37 9.69 -6.31
CA GLU A 141 -0.39 8.58 -6.90
C GLU A 141 -1.88 8.69 -6.58
N ILE A 142 -2.25 8.89 -5.31
CA ILE A 142 -3.65 9.06 -4.90
C ILE A 142 -4.32 10.19 -5.70
N TYR A 143 -3.71 11.37 -5.78
CA TYR A 143 -4.33 12.48 -6.51
C TYR A 143 -4.39 12.24 -8.03
N LEU A 144 -3.42 11.54 -8.64
CA LEU A 144 -3.45 11.17 -10.06
C LEU A 144 -4.56 10.20 -10.38
N ASP A 145 -4.71 9.15 -9.57
CA ASP A 145 -5.73 8.10 -9.74
C ASP A 145 -7.16 8.68 -9.80
N TYR A 146 -7.38 9.80 -9.12
CA TYR A 146 -8.68 10.48 -9.10
C TYR A 146 -8.72 11.75 -10.00
N GLY A 147 -7.70 11.97 -10.84
CA GLY A 147 -7.69 13.05 -11.85
C GLY A 147 -7.39 14.45 -11.30
N PHE A 148 -6.76 14.56 -10.14
CA PHE A 148 -6.39 15.85 -9.52
C PHE A 148 -4.92 16.23 -9.78
N GLN A 149 -4.50 16.29 -11.04
CA GLN A 149 -3.12 16.48 -11.48
C GLN A 149 -2.39 17.63 -10.77
N LYS A 150 -3.03 18.79 -10.65
CA LYS A 150 -2.41 19.96 -9.98
C LYS A 150 -2.07 19.70 -8.52
N ARG A 151 -2.86 18.85 -7.83
CA ARG A 151 -2.60 18.47 -6.44
C ARG A 151 -1.50 17.43 -6.36
N ALA A 152 -1.48 16.49 -7.29
CA ALA A 152 -0.39 15.53 -7.40
C ALA A 152 0.96 16.22 -7.57
N LEU A 153 1.08 17.11 -8.54
CA LEU A 153 2.30 17.88 -8.81
C LEU A 153 2.77 18.66 -7.58
N LYS A 154 1.86 19.23 -6.78
CA LYS A 154 2.21 19.93 -5.54
C LYS A 154 3.09 19.10 -4.60
N TYR A 155 2.90 17.78 -4.55
CA TYR A 155 3.69 16.87 -3.71
C TYR A 155 4.89 16.31 -4.47
N LEU A 156 4.68 15.79 -5.68
CA LEU A 156 5.72 15.13 -6.45
C LEU A 156 6.93 16.03 -6.78
N GLU A 157 6.71 17.32 -7.08
CA GLU A 157 7.77 18.27 -7.38
C GLU A 157 8.65 18.60 -6.17
N GLN A 158 8.19 18.34 -4.95
CA GLN A 158 8.97 18.55 -3.74
C GLN A 158 9.94 17.41 -3.44
N ILE A 159 9.84 16.27 -4.13
CA ILE A 159 10.73 15.13 -3.95
C ILE A 159 12.12 15.46 -4.50
N PRO A 160 13.19 15.38 -3.68
CA PRO A 160 14.54 15.74 -4.13
C PRO A 160 15.06 14.82 -5.21
N LYS A 161 15.96 15.34 -6.06
CA LYS A 161 16.55 14.57 -7.18
C LYS A 161 17.42 13.38 -6.75
N ASN A 162 17.95 13.41 -5.54
CA ASN A 162 18.76 12.34 -4.97
C ASN A 162 17.96 11.30 -4.17
N TYR A 163 16.62 11.44 -4.13
CA TYR A 163 15.77 10.47 -3.47
C TYR A 163 15.77 9.12 -4.21
N GLN A 164 15.82 8.02 -3.47
CA GLN A 164 15.98 6.67 -4.01
C GLN A 164 14.90 6.25 -5.03
N PHE A 165 13.66 6.74 -4.86
CA PHE A 165 12.56 6.47 -5.80
C PHE A 165 12.23 7.67 -6.70
N ARG A 166 13.20 8.58 -6.93
CA ARG A 166 13.00 9.76 -7.78
C ARG A 166 12.54 9.41 -9.19
N SER A 167 13.01 8.29 -9.77
CA SER A 167 12.56 7.84 -11.09
C SER A 167 11.04 7.62 -11.13
N ARG A 168 10.46 7.07 -10.06
CA ARG A 168 9.01 6.89 -9.95
C ARG A 168 8.29 8.23 -9.88
N ALA A 169 8.81 9.19 -9.11
CA ALA A 169 8.26 10.55 -9.06
C ALA A 169 8.30 11.23 -10.44
N ASP A 170 9.38 11.07 -11.21
CA ASP A 170 9.50 11.64 -12.56
C ASP A 170 8.51 11.02 -13.55
N GLU A 171 8.23 9.70 -13.44
CA GLU A 171 7.18 9.03 -14.21
C GLU A 171 5.81 9.63 -13.89
N LEU A 172 5.45 9.75 -12.62
CA LEU A 172 4.18 10.33 -12.17
C LEU A 172 4.02 11.79 -12.58
N ILE A 173 5.10 12.59 -12.52
CA ILE A 173 5.09 13.97 -13.01
C ILE A 173 4.83 14.03 -14.52
N ALA A 174 5.35 13.06 -15.28
CA ALA A 174 5.12 13.01 -16.72
C ALA A 174 3.70 12.57 -17.10
N GLU A 175 3.01 11.85 -16.20
CA GLU A 175 1.60 11.44 -16.37
C GLU A 175 0.61 12.56 -16.01
N ALA A 176 1.03 13.53 -15.18
CA ALA A 176 0.20 14.62 -14.65
C ALA A 176 -0.05 15.73 -15.67
#